data_bacb0723fd8fd6760a46affcea8ab7e8
#
_entry.id   bacb0723fd8fd6760a46affcea8ab7e8
#
_cell.length_a   1.000
_cell.length_b   1.000
_cell.length_c   1.000
_cell.angle_alpha   90.00
_cell.angle_beta   90.00
_cell.angle_gamma   90.00
#
_symmetry.space_group_name_H-M   'P 1'
#
loop_
_entity.id
_entity.type
_entity.pdbx_description
1 polymer ?
#
loop_
_entity_poly.entity_id
_entity_poly.type
_entity_poly.pdbx_seq_one_letter_code
_entity_poly.pdbx_strand_id
1 'polypeptide(L)'
;MAESDKGEKKQVFYPGEECWIAEKDNLHLVGSHCKKCGQNYFPAREICPKCFAEGEMDKIKLSSRGRLYSYSIVQIAPKRFMPPYAVGYVDFSEGVRVLGQLTTCDPAKLKLDMEVQTELGRIAIDEQGDEVISYKFKPL
;
A
#
# COMPACT_ATOMS: atom_id res chain seq x y z
N MET A 1 8.03 -10.45 -31.58
CA MET A 1 9.17 -9.68 -31.83
C MET A 1 9.33 -8.54 -30.89
N ALA A 2 10.56 -8.25 -30.61
CA ALA A 2 10.88 -7.23 -29.64
C ALA A 2 10.42 -5.83 -30.04
N GLU A 3 10.31 -5.57 -31.32
CA GLU A 3 9.92 -4.25 -31.80
C GLU A 3 8.51 -3.85 -31.42
N SER A 4 7.61 -4.83 -31.30
CA SER A 4 6.22 -4.53 -30.97
C SER A 4 6.06 -4.02 -29.55
N ASP A 5 7.04 -4.26 -28.68
CA ASP A 5 6.96 -3.89 -27.27
C ASP A 5 7.67 -2.59 -26.94
N LYS A 6 8.36 -1.99 -27.89
CA LYS A 6 9.21 -0.84 -27.64
C LYS A 6 8.48 0.42 -27.20
N GLY A 7 7.25 0.60 -27.57
CA GLY A 7 6.48 1.77 -27.17
C GLY A 7 5.57 1.55 -25.99
N GLU A 8 5.47 0.32 -25.54
CA GLU A 8 4.54 -0.03 -24.49
C GLU A 8 5.28 -0.32 -23.19
N LYS A 9 4.96 0.45 -22.15
CA LYS A 9 5.47 0.19 -20.83
C LYS A 9 4.51 -0.76 -20.12
N LYS A 10 5.03 -1.87 -19.66
CA LYS A 10 4.24 -2.79 -18.85
C LYS A 10 4.05 -2.20 -17.47
N GLN A 11 2.92 -2.48 -16.89
CA GLN A 11 2.67 -2.16 -15.49
C GLN A 11 2.98 -3.40 -14.66
N VAL A 12 3.83 -3.22 -13.66
CA VAL A 12 4.17 -4.28 -12.72
C VAL A 12 3.51 -3.93 -11.39
N PHE A 13 2.74 -4.85 -10.84
CA PHE A 13 2.04 -4.62 -9.59
C PHE A 13 2.86 -5.16 -8.43
N TYR A 14 3.13 -4.30 -7.46
CA TYR A 14 3.96 -4.63 -6.31
C TYR A 14 3.40 -3.95 -5.06
N PRO A 15 3.33 -4.64 -3.93
CA PRO A 15 3.94 -5.94 -3.62
C PRO A 15 3.26 -7.14 -4.27
N GLY A 16 2.07 -6.99 -4.81
CA GLY A 16 1.36 -8.04 -5.50
C GLY A 16 -0.12 -7.72 -5.52
N GLU A 17 -0.80 -8.16 -6.56
CA GLU A 17 -2.23 -7.87 -6.73
C GLU A 17 -3.10 -8.50 -5.64
N GLU A 18 -2.60 -9.53 -4.97
CA GLU A 18 -3.31 -10.17 -3.88
C GLU A 18 -3.40 -9.29 -2.63
N CYS A 19 -2.66 -8.18 -2.59
CA CYS A 19 -2.66 -7.28 -1.43
C CYS A 19 -3.83 -6.31 -1.42
N TRP A 20 -4.62 -6.23 -2.48
CA TRP A 20 -5.76 -5.30 -2.53
C TRP A 20 -6.90 -5.85 -3.35
N ILE A 21 -8.09 -5.29 -3.11
CA ILE A 21 -9.31 -5.59 -3.87
C ILE A 21 -9.93 -4.26 -4.25
N ALA A 22 -10.26 -4.10 -5.54
CA ALA A 22 -11.00 -2.93 -6.01
C ALA A 22 -12.50 -3.25 -5.99
N GLU A 23 -13.28 -2.42 -5.33
CA GLU A 23 -14.74 -2.53 -5.31
C GLU A 23 -15.34 -1.19 -5.69
N LYS A 24 -16.12 -1.17 -6.77
CA LYS A 24 -16.71 0.07 -7.30
C LYS A 24 -15.59 1.11 -7.50
N ASP A 25 -15.65 2.21 -6.75
CA ASP A 25 -14.67 3.29 -6.85
C ASP A 25 -13.66 3.25 -5.69
N ASN A 26 -13.70 2.22 -4.87
CA ASN A 26 -12.85 2.13 -3.68
C ASN A 26 -11.85 0.99 -3.79
N LEU A 27 -10.66 1.24 -3.26
CA LEU A 27 -9.62 0.23 -3.14
C LEU A 27 -9.47 -0.15 -1.68
N HIS A 28 -9.49 -1.46 -1.41
CA HIS A 28 -9.33 -2.00 -0.07
C HIS A 28 -8.08 -2.86 -0.01
N LEU A 29 -7.25 -2.64 0.98
CA LEU A 29 -6.13 -3.55 1.25
C LEU A 29 -6.67 -4.85 1.84
N VAL A 30 -6.00 -5.95 1.55
CA VAL A 30 -6.37 -7.27 2.05
C VAL A 30 -5.38 -7.67 3.14
N GLY A 31 -5.89 -7.84 4.33
CA GLY A 31 -5.12 -8.32 5.46
C GLY A 31 -5.62 -9.70 5.90
N SER A 32 -5.27 -10.08 7.10
CA SER A 32 -5.73 -11.33 7.69
C SER A 32 -6.17 -11.11 9.13
N HIS A 33 -7.09 -11.95 9.57
CA HIS A 33 -7.65 -11.96 10.91
C HIS A 33 -7.41 -13.33 11.53
N CYS A 34 -6.81 -13.37 12.70
CA CYS A 34 -6.61 -14.61 13.42
C CYS A 34 -7.87 -14.93 14.22
N LYS A 35 -8.54 -16.03 13.87
CA LYS A 35 -9.75 -16.46 14.59
C LYS A 35 -9.47 -16.88 16.03
N LYS A 36 -8.23 -17.26 16.32
CA LYS A 36 -7.85 -17.73 17.65
C LYS A 36 -7.59 -16.58 18.62
N CYS A 37 -6.76 -15.61 18.23
CA CYS A 37 -6.41 -14.50 19.14
C CYS A 37 -7.08 -13.18 18.80
N GLY A 38 -7.76 -13.08 17.66
CA GLY A 38 -8.50 -11.90 17.27
C GLY A 38 -7.69 -10.75 16.68
N GLN A 39 -6.41 -10.94 16.43
CA GLN A 39 -5.56 -9.90 15.89
C GLN A 39 -5.67 -9.82 14.36
N ASN A 40 -5.52 -8.60 13.84
CA ASN A 40 -5.52 -8.34 12.41
C ASN A 40 -4.13 -7.95 11.94
N TYR A 41 -3.78 -8.33 10.72
CA TYR A 41 -2.46 -8.08 10.14
C TYR A 41 -2.55 -7.65 8.70
N PHE A 42 -1.57 -6.86 8.28
CA PHE A 42 -1.32 -6.56 6.87
C PHE A 42 0.19 -6.60 6.64
N PRO A 43 0.67 -7.22 5.56
CA PRO A 43 -0.11 -8.01 4.59
C PRO A 43 -0.67 -9.30 5.20
N ALA A 44 -1.53 -9.99 4.44
CA ALA A 44 -2.15 -11.23 4.91
C ALA A 44 -1.10 -12.29 5.23
N ARG A 45 -1.31 -13.02 6.30
CA ARG A 45 -0.39 -14.04 6.79
C ARG A 45 -1.13 -15.36 6.97
N GLU A 46 -0.42 -16.46 6.82
CA GLU A 46 -0.98 -17.81 7.01
C GLU A 46 -0.79 -18.31 8.44
N ILE A 47 0.23 -17.81 9.13
CA ILE A 47 0.52 -18.15 10.51
C ILE A 47 0.47 -16.87 11.33
N CYS A 48 -0.26 -16.91 12.45
CA CYS A 48 -0.38 -15.74 13.30
C CYS A 48 0.96 -15.42 13.99
N PRO A 49 1.50 -14.20 13.83
CA PRO A 49 2.76 -13.85 14.49
C PRO A 49 2.68 -13.79 16.00
N LYS A 50 1.48 -13.62 16.55
CA LYS A 50 1.29 -13.47 18.00
C LYS A 50 1.10 -14.82 18.70
N CYS A 51 0.20 -15.66 18.19
CA CYS A 51 -0.13 -16.93 18.84
C CYS A 51 0.36 -18.16 18.08
N PHE A 52 0.96 -17.96 16.90
CA PHE A 52 1.54 -19.00 16.04
C PHE A 52 0.52 -20.04 15.55
N ALA A 53 -0.77 -19.74 15.60
CA ALA A 53 -1.79 -20.64 15.08
C ALA A 53 -1.70 -20.76 13.56
N GLU A 54 -1.80 -21.99 13.06
CA GLU A 54 -1.87 -22.30 11.64
C GLU A 54 -3.32 -22.64 11.28
N GLY A 55 -3.73 -22.27 10.06
CA GLY A 55 -5.07 -22.58 9.59
C GLY A 55 -6.19 -21.77 10.22
N GLU A 56 -5.86 -20.79 11.06
CA GLU A 56 -6.83 -19.97 11.77
C GLU A 56 -6.89 -18.54 11.20
N MET A 57 -6.22 -18.29 10.06
CA MET A 57 -6.15 -16.96 9.47
C MET A 57 -7.17 -16.83 8.34
N ASP A 58 -8.09 -15.90 8.50
CA ASP A 58 -9.03 -15.51 7.44
C ASP A 58 -8.54 -14.24 6.75
N LYS A 59 -8.76 -14.16 5.44
CA LYS A 59 -8.51 -12.91 4.73
C LYS A 59 -9.62 -11.92 5.05
N ILE A 60 -9.22 -10.69 5.32
CA ILE A 60 -10.16 -9.60 5.57
C ILE A 60 -9.86 -8.43 4.66
N LYS A 61 -10.88 -7.63 4.43
CA LYS A 61 -10.79 -6.41 3.65
C LYS A 61 -10.71 -5.24 4.63
N LEU A 62 -9.64 -4.45 4.53
CA LEU A 62 -9.51 -3.25 5.35
C LEU A 62 -10.38 -2.13 4.80
N SER A 63 -10.72 -1.17 5.64
CA SER A 63 -11.44 0.01 5.18
C SER A 63 -10.69 0.71 4.05
N SER A 64 -11.39 1.38 3.14
CA SER A 64 -10.75 2.11 2.04
C SER A 64 -10.08 3.40 2.51
N ARG A 65 -10.41 3.86 3.71
CA ARG A 65 -9.87 5.08 4.29
C ARG A 65 -9.24 4.80 5.64
N GLY A 66 -8.21 5.57 5.96
CA GLY A 66 -7.54 5.50 7.24
C GLY A 66 -7.07 6.87 7.67
N ARG A 67 -6.31 6.92 8.76
CA ARG A 67 -5.77 8.17 9.30
C ARG A 67 -4.26 8.16 9.25
N LEU A 68 -3.68 9.28 8.85
CA LEU A 68 -2.23 9.42 8.74
C LEU A 68 -1.63 9.54 10.13
N TYR A 69 -0.93 8.50 10.57
CA TYR A 69 -0.28 8.49 11.87
C TYR A 69 1.01 9.30 11.87
N SER A 70 1.84 9.11 10.83
CA SER A 70 3.10 9.83 10.68
C SER A 70 3.49 9.84 9.20
N TYR A 71 4.36 10.76 8.82
CA TYR A 71 4.88 10.80 7.47
C TYR A 71 6.30 11.35 7.46
N SER A 72 7.00 11.09 6.36
CA SER A 72 8.33 11.61 6.12
C SER A 72 8.49 11.91 4.63
N ILE A 73 9.23 12.95 4.31
CA ILE A 73 9.58 13.28 2.93
C ILE A 73 10.94 12.67 2.65
N VAL A 74 10.99 11.77 1.67
CA VAL A 74 12.23 11.08 1.28
C VAL A 74 12.90 11.91 0.20
N GLN A 75 14.05 12.49 0.52
CA GLN A 75 14.82 13.33 -0.39
C GLN A 75 15.85 12.54 -1.17
N ILE A 76 16.42 11.51 -0.56
CA ILE A 76 17.50 10.70 -1.14
C ILE A 76 17.04 9.26 -1.19
N ALA A 77 17.00 8.72 -2.40
CA ALA A 77 16.61 7.33 -2.67
C ALA A 77 17.15 6.94 -4.03
N PRO A 78 17.19 5.64 -4.36
CA PRO A 78 17.51 5.24 -5.74
C PRO A 78 16.61 5.93 -6.75
N LYS A 79 17.17 6.23 -7.91
CA LYS A 79 16.46 7.00 -8.96
C LYS A 79 15.13 6.36 -9.36
N ARG A 80 15.02 5.04 -9.28
CA ARG A 80 13.82 4.32 -9.66
C ARG A 80 12.59 4.73 -8.84
N PHE A 81 12.79 5.22 -7.62
CA PHE A 81 11.71 5.71 -6.77
C PHE A 81 11.35 7.17 -7.03
N MET A 82 12.13 7.86 -7.85
CA MET A 82 11.87 9.24 -8.28
C MET A 82 11.71 10.23 -7.11
N PRO A 83 12.72 10.32 -6.21
CA PRO A 83 12.60 11.27 -5.11
C PRO A 83 12.53 12.72 -5.63
N PRO A 84 11.91 13.65 -4.87
CA PRO A 84 11.35 13.44 -3.55
C PRO A 84 9.97 12.79 -3.58
N TYR A 85 9.67 11.99 -2.56
CA TYR A 85 8.33 11.44 -2.38
C TYR A 85 8.06 11.33 -0.88
N ALA A 86 6.80 11.20 -0.52
CA ALA A 86 6.41 11.04 0.87
C ALA A 86 6.00 9.61 1.16
N VAL A 87 6.36 9.13 2.34
CA VAL A 87 5.87 7.87 2.88
C VAL A 87 5.21 8.13 4.21
N GLY A 88 4.25 7.32 4.58
CA GLY A 88 3.58 7.49 5.84
C GLY A 88 3.00 6.20 6.38
N TYR A 89 2.75 6.18 7.67
CA TYR A 89 2.00 5.14 8.33
C TYR A 89 0.55 5.56 8.43
N VAL A 90 -0.34 4.69 8.03
CA VAL A 90 -1.79 4.93 8.05
C VAL A 90 -2.43 3.91 8.98
N ASP A 91 -3.25 4.40 9.90
CA ASP A 91 -3.99 3.57 10.83
C ASP A 91 -5.40 3.33 10.29
N PHE A 92 -5.79 2.07 10.24
CA PHE A 92 -7.11 1.64 9.81
C PHE A 92 -7.96 1.24 11.01
N SER A 93 -9.27 1.33 10.85
CA SER A 93 -10.22 1.01 11.92
C SER A 93 -10.13 -0.44 12.38
N GLU A 94 -9.58 -1.32 11.55
CA GLU A 94 -9.35 -2.72 11.89
C GLU A 94 -8.16 -2.92 12.83
N GLY A 95 -7.51 -1.83 13.26
CA GLY A 95 -6.38 -1.91 14.18
C GLY A 95 -5.05 -2.24 13.51
N VAL A 96 -4.96 -2.04 12.21
CA VAL A 96 -3.76 -2.33 11.43
C VAL A 96 -3.11 -1.01 11.02
N ARG A 97 -1.78 -0.95 11.14
CA ARG A 97 -0.98 0.18 10.69
C ARG A 97 -0.17 -0.23 9.46
N VAL A 98 -0.29 0.53 8.39
CA VAL A 98 0.30 0.19 7.09
C VAL A 98 1.21 1.30 6.63
N LEU A 99 2.41 0.93 6.19
CA LEU A 99 3.35 1.87 5.57
C LEU A 99 3.10 1.92 4.07
N GLY A 100 3.02 3.11 3.51
CA GLY A 100 2.86 3.28 2.07
C GLY A 100 3.27 4.68 1.62
N GLN A 101 3.39 4.83 0.31
CA GLN A 101 3.66 6.14 -0.27
C GLN A 101 2.40 6.99 -0.24
N LEU A 102 2.59 8.29 -0.09
CA LEU A 102 1.52 9.27 -0.22
C LEU A 102 1.52 9.81 -1.64
N THR A 103 0.36 10.26 -2.10
CA THR A 103 0.24 10.76 -3.48
C THR A 103 0.83 12.15 -3.66
N THR A 104 1.12 12.85 -2.57
CA THR A 104 1.78 14.17 -2.60
C THR A 104 2.92 14.20 -1.60
N CYS A 105 3.96 14.96 -1.90
CA CYS A 105 5.04 15.25 -0.96
C CYS A 105 5.05 16.73 -0.52
N ASP A 106 3.98 17.45 -0.77
CA ASP A 106 3.84 18.85 -0.35
C ASP A 106 3.47 18.90 1.13
N PRO A 107 4.38 19.41 2.00
CA PRO A 107 4.09 19.48 3.44
C PRO A 107 2.85 20.31 3.78
N ALA A 108 2.48 21.25 2.92
CA ALA A 108 1.28 22.06 3.15
C ALA A 108 -0.02 21.25 3.04
N LYS A 109 0.04 20.10 2.37
CA LYS A 109 -1.12 19.23 2.16
C LYS A 109 -1.14 18.04 3.10
N LEU A 110 -0.14 17.89 3.97
CA LEU A 110 -0.01 16.75 4.88
C LEU A 110 -0.13 17.22 6.32
N LYS A 111 -1.03 16.56 7.04
CA LYS A 111 -1.23 16.83 8.47
C LYS A 111 -1.39 15.50 9.19
N LEU A 112 -0.85 15.42 10.39
CA LEU A 112 -1.05 14.24 11.23
C LEU A 112 -2.53 14.08 11.55
N ASP A 113 -2.96 12.85 11.62
CA ASP A 113 -4.34 12.45 11.92
C ASP A 113 -5.36 12.83 10.84
N MET A 114 -4.89 13.29 9.68
CA MET A 114 -5.79 13.54 8.56
C MET A 114 -6.30 12.26 7.95
N GLU A 115 -7.47 12.33 7.31
CA GLU A 115 -8.02 11.18 6.60
C GLU A 115 -7.36 11.03 5.23
N VAL A 116 -7.02 9.79 4.89
CA VAL A 116 -6.45 9.43 3.60
C VAL A 116 -7.23 8.28 3.01
N GLN A 117 -7.21 8.17 1.69
CA GLN A 117 -7.88 7.10 0.96
C GLN A 117 -6.86 6.26 0.21
N THR A 118 -7.04 4.95 0.24
CA THR A 118 -6.18 4.02 -0.50
C THR A 118 -6.54 4.08 -1.99
N GLU A 119 -5.51 4.16 -2.82
CA GLU A 119 -5.66 4.07 -4.27
C GLU A 119 -4.44 3.44 -4.90
N LEU A 120 -4.53 3.03 -6.15
CA LEU A 120 -3.38 2.52 -6.88
C LEU A 120 -2.63 3.68 -7.54
N GLY A 121 -1.31 3.55 -7.60
CA GLY A 121 -0.47 4.52 -8.27
C GLY A 121 0.93 3.99 -8.48
N ARG A 122 1.70 4.72 -9.24
CA ARG A 122 3.09 4.38 -9.52
C ARG A 122 3.95 4.69 -8.29
N ILE A 123 4.71 3.68 -7.84
CA ILE A 123 5.63 3.85 -6.71
C ILE A 123 7.09 3.85 -7.17
N ALA A 124 7.39 3.31 -8.34
CA ALA A 124 8.75 3.24 -8.85
C ALA A 124 8.73 2.94 -10.34
N ILE A 125 9.90 2.99 -10.95
CA ILE A 125 10.13 2.50 -12.32
C ILE A 125 11.22 1.44 -12.21
N ASP A 126 11.00 0.26 -12.78
CA ASP A 126 11.97 -0.81 -12.71
C ASP A 126 13.13 -0.63 -13.71
N GLU A 127 14.06 -1.58 -13.72
CA GLU A 127 15.24 -1.51 -14.57
C GLU A 127 14.91 -1.52 -16.06
N GLN A 128 13.78 -2.11 -16.43
CA GLN A 128 13.32 -2.16 -17.81
C GLN A 128 12.53 -0.91 -18.22
N GLY A 129 12.33 0.02 -17.31
CA GLY A 129 11.55 1.21 -17.55
C GLY A 129 10.05 1.02 -17.39
N ASP A 130 9.62 -0.12 -16.86
CA ASP A 130 8.20 -0.39 -16.61
C ASP A 130 7.75 0.26 -15.31
N GLU A 131 6.49 0.70 -15.27
CA GLU A 131 5.94 1.29 -14.06
C GLU A 131 5.64 0.22 -13.04
N VAL A 132 6.07 0.45 -11.80
CA VAL A 132 5.73 -0.42 -10.67
C VAL A 132 4.53 0.21 -9.96
N ILE A 133 3.42 -0.50 -9.99
CA ILE A 133 2.14 -0.02 -9.43
C ILE A 133 1.88 -0.71 -8.10
N SER A 134 1.46 0.06 -7.12
CA SER A 134 1.06 -0.47 -5.83
C SER A 134 0.06 0.47 -5.18
N TYR A 135 -0.36 0.13 -3.97
CA TYR A 135 -1.23 1.01 -3.21
C TYR A 135 -0.48 2.27 -2.79
N LYS A 136 -1.21 3.36 -2.76
CA LYS A 136 -0.76 4.65 -2.24
C LYS A 136 -1.89 5.25 -1.42
N PHE A 137 -1.58 6.26 -0.65
CA PHE A 137 -2.57 6.95 0.17
C PHE A 137 -2.73 8.38 -0.29
N LYS A 138 -3.97 8.74 -0.57
CA LYS A 138 -4.32 10.07 -1.07
C LYS A 138 -4.93 10.89 0.06
N PRO A 139 -4.38 12.06 0.39
CA PRO A 139 -5.00 12.98 1.35
C PRO A 139 -6.37 13.43 0.88
N LEU A 140 -7.32 13.47 1.79
CA LEU A 140 -8.68 13.90 1.52
C LEU A 140 -8.96 15.32 2.01
#